data_ca85724ce45cc305bb99f6f175e7c28e
#
_entry.id   ca85724ce45cc305bb99f6f175e7c28e
#
_cell.length_a   1.000
_cell.length_b   1.000
_cell.length_c   1.000
_cell.angle_alpha   90.00
_cell.angle_beta   90.00
_cell.angle_gamma   90.00
#
_symmetry.space_group_name_H-M   'P 1'
#
loop_
_entity.id
_entity.type
_entity.pdbx_description
1 polymer ?
#
loop_
_entity_poly.entity_id
_entity_poly.type
_entity_poly.pdbx_seq_one_letter_code
_entity_poly.pdbx_strand_id
1 'polypeptide(L)'
;MSGPAETAAGTATPAADVVLGRFTEPTRAWFTGAFEAPTPAQLGAWDAISSGRHALVIAPTGSGKTLSSFLWALDSFVREPATEGTAATRVLYVSPLKALGVDVERNLRAPLVGITQTAAHQGRPVPRVRVGVRSGDTPAAERRRLQQDPPDILITTPESLYLMLTSQARAALAGVRTVIVDEVHAVAGTKRGAHLAVSLERLDALLDTPVQRIGLSATVEPAAEVARFLGGTQPVTVVRPASAKRWDLTVTVPVPDLTDLSSPAAAHDLGPGSSTGGLGDEGAVTGGSIWPHVEERIVDLVAERRSTLVFANSRRLAERLTGRLNEIWEARAEAAAAAEHPDAVPGFRTPDPTGFHGPAQVAGQTGTGSGTVSDFARAHHGSVSKEQRAIVEEALKTGQIRCVVATSSLELGIDMGAVDQVIQVESPPSVASGLQRVGRAGHQVGEVSRGVFFPKHRGDLVDTAVVAERMTAGRIESLRIPANPLDILAQHTVAAVAVADLDAQGWFDLVRRSAPFATLPFSAYESVLDLLAGRYPSDEFAELRPRILWDRENGTLAAGANGDILRQVATGGEFLLKTEMAAGHGGVSGRYEKWRQNAFEYAWTINKATGLEK
;
A
#
# COMPACT_ATOMS: atom_id res chain seq x y z
N MET A 1 13.51 -35.74 -12.19
CA MET A 1 13.23 -34.56 -13.02
C MET A 1 13.88 -33.37 -12.36
N SER A 2 14.94 -32.88 -12.98
CA SER A 2 15.84 -31.87 -12.43
C SER A 2 15.14 -30.51 -12.39
N GLY A 3 15.05 -29.92 -11.20
CA GLY A 3 14.59 -28.54 -11.03
C GLY A 3 15.57 -27.56 -11.69
N PRO A 4 15.10 -26.39 -12.14
CA PRO A 4 15.98 -25.37 -12.69
C PRO A 4 16.93 -24.88 -11.60
N ALA A 5 18.20 -24.86 -11.92
CA ALA A 5 19.31 -24.51 -11.06
C ALA A 5 19.13 -23.10 -10.45
N GLU A 6 19.26 -23.03 -9.16
CA GLU A 6 19.50 -21.83 -8.37
C GLU A 6 20.75 -21.11 -8.89
N THR A 7 20.56 -20.07 -9.69
CA THR A 7 21.62 -19.09 -9.93
C THR A 7 21.58 -18.04 -8.80
N ALA A 8 21.87 -18.48 -7.59
CA ALA A 8 22.33 -17.62 -6.52
C ALA A 8 23.81 -17.27 -6.78
N ALA A 9 24.07 -16.50 -7.84
CA ALA A 9 25.35 -15.85 -8.01
C ALA A 9 25.33 -14.59 -7.15
N GLY A 10 26.09 -14.60 -6.06
CA GLY A 10 26.61 -13.39 -5.45
C GLY A 10 27.48 -12.67 -6.49
N THR A 11 26.85 -12.00 -7.44
CA THR A 11 27.54 -11.16 -8.43
C THR A 11 28.19 -10.01 -7.69
N ALA A 12 29.51 -9.90 -7.79
CA ALA A 12 30.27 -8.76 -7.30
C ALA A 12 29.55 -7.48 -7.78
N THR A 13 29.34 -6.53 -6.87
CA THR A 13 28.71 -5.24 -7.21
C THR A 13 29.53 -4.60 -8.32
N PRO A 14 28.93 -4.26 -9.47
CA PRO A 14 29.68 -3.69 -10.59
C PRO A 14 30.27 -2.32 -10.18
N ALA A 15 31.39 -1.94 -10.81
CA ALA A 15 32.00 -0.65 -10.53
C ALA A 15 31.03 0.49 -10.89
N ALA A 16 30.92 1.48 -10.02
CA ALA A 16 29.96 2.59 -10.15
C ALA A 16 30.10 3.33 -11.49
N ASP A 17 31.35 3.60 -11.91
CA ASP A 17 31.63 4.31 -13.16
C ASP A 17 31.14 3.56 -14.41
N VAL A 18 31.22 2.22 -14.39
CA VAL A 18 30.74 1.38 -15.51
C VAL A 18 29.23 1.47 -15.64
N VAL A 19 28.53 1.42 -14.52
CA VAL A 19 27.05 1.47 -14.51
C VAL A 19 26.57 2.89 -14.82
N LEU A 20 27.15 3.91 -14.20
CA LEU A 20 26.81 5.33 -14.46
C LEU A 20 27.17 5.72 -15.90
N GLY A 21 28.21 5.13 -16.49
CA GLY A 21 28.56 5.34 -17.90
C GLY A 21 27.51 4.89 -18.91
N ARG A 22 26.55 4.09 -18.50
CA ARG A 22 25.43 3.64 -19.36
C ARG A 22 24.31 4.67 -19.46
N PHE A 23 24.25 5.63 -18.52
CA PHE A 23 23.28 6.74 -18.57
C PHE A 23 23.70 7.80 -19.57
N THR A 24 22.73 8.56 -20.08
CA THR A 24 23.01 9.77 -20.87
C THR A 24 23.74 10.80 -20.03
N GLU A 25 24.50 11.68 -20.71
CA GLU A 25 25.29 12.70 -20.03
C GLU A 25 24.44 13.59 -19.06
N PRO A 26 23.25 14.10 -19.46
CA PRO A 26 22.42 14.91 -18.57
C PRO A 26 22.01 14.16 -17.30
N THR A 27 21.61 12.89 -17.43
CA THR A 27 21.17 12.06 -16.29
C THR A 27 22.35 11.76 -15.36
N ARG A 28 23.51 11.41 -15.93
CA ARG A 28 24.73 11.14 -15.16
C ARG A 28 25.20 12.38 -14.42
N ALA A 29 25.29 13.53 -15.11
CA ALA A 29 25.74 14.79 -14.52
C ALA A 29 24.80 15.26 -13.40
N TRP A 30 23.48 15.13 -13.61
CA TRP A 30 22.52 15.42 -12.55
C TRP A 30 22.73 14.51 -11.33
N PHE A 31 22.86 13.20 -11.55
CA PHE A 31 23.02 12.26 -10.45
C PHE A 31 24.30 12.51 -9.64
N THR A 32 25.43 12.68 -10.30
CA THR A 32 26.72 12.95 -9.63
C THR A 32 26.79 14.32 -8.97
N GLY A 33 25.97 15.29 -9.41
CA GLY A 33 25.81 16.59 -8.76
C GLY A 33 24.87 16.57 -7.55
N ALA A 34 23.91 15.64 -7.51
CA ALA A 34 22.92 15.55 -6.45
C ALA A 34 23.27 14.54 -5.34
N PHE A 35 24.10 13.53 -5.64
CA PHE A 35 24.44 12.44 -4.74
C PHE A 35 25.95 12.15 -4.75
N GLU A 36 26.50 11.86 -3.59
CA GLU A 36 27.92 11.54 -3.42
C GLU A 36 28.29 10.23 -4.13
N ALA A 37 27.48 9.20 -3.99
CA ALA A 37 27.65 7.89 -4.62
C ALA A 37 26.31 7.13 -4.76
N PRO A 38 26.21 6.21 -5.74
CA PRO A 38 25.07 5.32 -5.83
C PRO A 38 25.09 4.28 -4.71
N THR A 39 23.91 3.92 -4.19
CA THR A 39 23.79 2.84 -3.22
C THR A 39 24.02 1.48 -3.88
N PRO A 40 24.40 0.43 -3.12
CA PRO A 40 24.53 -0.92 -3.67
C PRO A 40 23.24 -1.45 -4.32
N ALA A 41 22.06 -1.06 -3.81
CA ALA A 41 20.78 -1.39 -4.41
C ALA A 41 20.59 -0.72 -5.78
N GLN A 42 20.99 0.53 -5.92
CA GLN A 42 20.93 1.28 -7.18
C GLN A 42 21.90 0.68 -8.22
N LEU A 43 23.12 0.38 -7.85
CA LEU A 43 24.11 -0.21 -8.77
C LEU A 43 23.64 -1.55 -9.32
N GLY A 44 23.21 -2.47 -8.45
CA GLY A 44 22.72 -3.76 -8.89
C GLY A 44 21.45 -3.66 -9.74
N ALA A 45 20.53 -2.77 -9.37
CA ALA A 45 19.31 -2.52 -10.12
C ALA A 45 19.62 -1.96 -11.52
N TRP A 46 20.45 -0.92 -11.62
CA TRP A 46 20.79 -0.30 -12.91
C TRP A 46 21.59 -1.23 -13.82
N ASP A 47 22.46 -2.07 -13.27
CA ASP A 47 23.14 -3.10 -14.06
C ASP A 47 22.14 -4.08 -14.71
N ALA A 48 21.18 -4.59 -13.93
CA ALA A 48 20.16 -5.49 -14.43
C ALA A 48 19.22 -4.81 -15.43
N ILE A 49 18.68 -3.64 -15.06
CA ILE A 49 17.67 -2.91 -15.84
C ILE A 49 18.26 -2.40 -17.15
N SER A 50 19.46 -1.81 -17.13
CA SER A 50 20.13 -1.30 -18.34
C SER A 50 20.54 -2.39 -19.33
N SER A 51 20.62 -3.63 -18.86
CA SER A 51 20.86 -4.82 -19.71
C SER A 51 19.56 -5.43 -20.25
N GLY A 52 18.41 -4.78 -20.09
CA GLY A 52 17.12 -5.28 -20.57
C GLY A 52 16.51 -6.40 -19.72
N ARG A 53 17.12 -6.79 -18.61
CA ARG A 53 16.63 -7.89 -17.76
C ARG A 53 15.50 -7.45 -16.86
N HIS A 54 14.58 -8.35 -16.53
CA HIS A 54 13.66 -8.14 -15.40
C HIS A 54 14.48 -8.10 -14.11
N ALA A 55 14.08 -7.23 -13.18
CA ALA A 55 14.80 -7.04 -11.93
C ALA A 55 13.84 -7.01 -10.73
N LEU A 56 14.20 -7.70 -9.64
CA LEU A 56 13.57 -7.59 -8.34
C LEU A 56 14.57 -7.00 -7.35
N VAL A 57 14.31 -5.79 -6.88
CA VAL A 57 15.17 -5.09 -5.93
C VAL A 57 14.62 -5.27 -4.52
N ILE A 58 15.35 -6.02 -3.71
CA ILE A 58 14.99 -6.29 -2.30
C ILE A 58 15.95 -5.49 -1.42
N ALA A 59 15.43 -4.44 -0.80
CA ALA A 59 16.24 -3.57 0.06
C ALA A 59 15.35 -2.84 1.09
N PRO A 60 15.88 -2.46 2.27
CA PRO A 60 15.11 -1.74 3.29
C PRO A 60 14.66 -0.37 2.79
N THR A 61 13.74 0.26 3.54
CA THR A 61 13.34 1.66 3.31
C THR A 61 14.56 2.58 3.47
N GLY A 62 14.59 3.68 2.72
CA GLY A 62 15.73 4.61 2.72
C GLY A 62 16.92 4.20 1.84
N SER A 63 16.94 3.00 1.24
CA SER A 63 18.04 2.52 0.38
C SER A 63 18.04 3.09 -1.03
N GLY A 64 17.15 4.01 -1.37
CA GLY A 64 17.04 4.60 -2.71
C GLY A 64 16.32 3.72 -3.75
N LYS A 65 15.48 2.75 -3.31
CA LYS A 65 14.73 1.82 -4.19
C LYS A 65 13.93 2.53 -5.28
N THR A 66 13.19 3.58 -4.94
CA THR A 66 12.35 4.30 -5.89
C THR A 66 13.19 4.88 -7.03
N LEU A 67 14.29 5.55 -6.72
CA LEU A 67 15.19 6.08 -7.73
C LEU A 67 15.88 4.96 -8.52
N SER A 68 16.16 3.79 -7.90
CA SER A 68 16.78 2.65 -8.59
C SER A 68 15.91 2.11 -9.73
N SER A 69 14.58 2.18 -9.60
CA SER A 69 13.66 1.74 -10.66
C SER A 69 13.37 2.82 -11.70
N PHE A 70 13.27 4.09 -11.28
CA PHE A 70 12.86 5.16 -12.16
C PHE A 70 13.99 5.78 -12.98
N LEU A 71 15.22 5.88 -12.45
CA LEU A 71 16.26 6.67 -13.11
C LEU A 71 16.56 6.19 -14.53
N TRP A 72 16.57 4.86 -14.76
CA TRP A 72 16.73 4.30 -16.09
C TRP A 72 15.54 4.60 -17.01
N ALA A 73 14.33 4.53 -16.46
CA ALA A 73 13.13 4.88 -17.20
C ALA A 73 13.11 6.38 -17.57
N LEU A 74 13.54 7.26 -16.65
CA LEU A 74 13.68 8.71 -16.94
C LEU A 74 14.75 8.97 -17.99
N ASP A 75 15.88 8.28 -17.92
CA ASP A 75 16.94 8.37 -18.93
C ASP A 75 16.47 7.96 -20.32
N SER A 76 15.53 7.02 -20.41
CA SER A 76 14.95 6.61 -21.69
C SER A 76 14.23 7.75 -22.43
N PHE A 77 13.66 8.70 -21.68
CA PHE A 77 13.02 9.90 -22.29
C PHE A 77 14.03 10.92 -22.79
N VAL A 78 15.24 10.94 -22.23
CA VAL A 78 16.36 11.75 -22.75
C VAL A 78 16.92 11.14 -24.02
N ARG A 79 17.02 9.81 -24.10
CA ARG A 79 17.51 9.08 -25.28
C ARG A 79 16.53 9.14 -26.44
N GLU A 80 15.27 8.95 -26.15
CA GLU A 80 14.18 8.90 -27.12
C GLU A 80 13.07 9.88 -26.66
N PRO A 81 13.21 11.17 -26.94
CA PRO A 81 12.17 12.15 -26.66
C PRO A 81 10.85 11.75 -27.32
N ALA A 82 9.73 12.05 -26.66
CA ALA A 82 8.41 11.78 -27.22
C ALA A 82 8.22 12.59 -28.51
N THR A 83 7.75 11.92 -29.57
CA THR A 83 7.40 12.59 -30.83
C THR A 83 6.04 13.26 -30.67
N GLU A 84 5.87 14.49 -31.13
CA GLU A 84 4.58 15.18 -31.08
C GLU A 84 3.51 14.34 -31.82
N GLY A 85 2.36 14.12 -31.18
CA GLY A 85 1.23 13.36 -31.74
C GLY A 85 1.18 11.87 -31.37
N THR A 86 2.20 11.31 -30.71
CA THR A 86 2.18 9.91 -30.23
C THR A 86 2.06 9.86 -28.70
N ALA A 87 0.92 10.31 -28.18
CA ALA A 87 0.65 10.22 -26.75
C ALA A 87 0.39 8.75 -26.35
N ALA A 88 1.35 8.13 -25.71
CA ALA A 88 1.22 6.79 -25.15
C ALA A 88 2.01 6.66 -23.86
N THR A 89 1.48 5.93 -22.89
CA THR A 89 2.19 5.61 -21.66
C THR A 89 3.36 4.68 -21.97
N ARG A 90 4.58 5.10 -21.62
CA ARG A 90 5.81 4.30 -21.78
C ARG A 90 6.23 3.60 -20.50
N VAL A 91 5.94 4.21 -19.36
CA VAL A 91 6.26 3.66 -18.03
C VAL A 91 4.98 3.53 -17.22
N LEU A 92 4.70 2.31 -16.78
CA LEU A 92 3.57 2.00 -15.90
C LEU A 92 4.09 1.68 -14.51
N TYR A 93 3.69 2.47 -13.51
CA TYR A 93 4.00 2.22 -12.10
C TYR A 93 2.76 1.70 -11.37
N VAL A 94 2.85 0.50 -10.82
CA VAL A 94 1.77 -0.16 -10.10
C VAL A 94 2.06 -0.16 -8.61
N SER A 95 1.30 0.63 -7.86
CA SER A 95 1.41 0.71 -6.41
C SER A 95 0.27 -0.03 -5.72
N PRO A 96 0.53 -0.82 -4.66
CA PRO A 96 -0.52 -1.49 -3.91
C PRO A 96 -1.39 -0.52 -3.10
N LEU A 97 -0.90 0.69 -2.82
CA LEU A 97 -1.60 1.71 -2.05
C LEU A 97 -1.74 3.01 -2.85
N LYS A 98 -2.93 3.61 -2.78
CA LYS A 98 -3.23 4.89 -3.45
C LYS A 98 -2.35 6.05 -2.93
N ALA A 99 -2.06 6.07 -1.63
CA ALA A 99 -1.23 7.10 -1.00
C ALA A 99 0.21 7.09 -1.54
N LEU A 100 0.81 5.90 -1.70
CA LEU A 100 2.14 5.74 -2.29
C LEU A 100 2.24 6.34 -3.70
N GLY A 101 1.17 6.22 -4.50
CA GLY A 101 1.15 6.79 -5.85
C GLY A 101 1.32 8.32 -5.86
N VAL A 102 0.75 9.02 -4.89
CA VAL A 102 0.88 10.48 -4.76
C VAL A 102 2.30 10.86 -4.30
N ASP A 103 2.86 10.11 -3.35
CA ASP A 103 4.23 10.35 -2.87
C ASP A 103 5.26 10.11 -3.97
N VAL A 104 5.07 9.05 -4.76
CA VAL A 104 5.95 8.77 -5.91
C VAL A 104 5.86 9.88 -6.96
N GLU A 105 4.68 10.39 -7.27
CA GLU A 105 4.53 11.53 -8.18
C GLU A 105 5.34 12.73 -7.70
N ARG A 106 5.26 13.05 -6.41
CA ARG A 106 6.04 14.15 -5.81
C ARG A 106 7.54 13.90 -5.88
N ASN A 107 7.97 12.68 -5.54
CA ASN A 107 9.37 12.28 -5.52
C ASN A 107 10.01 12.23 -6.91
N LEU A 108 9.22 12.04 -7.97
CA LEU A 108 9.70 12.10 -9.35
C LEU A 108 9.95 13.52 -9.85
N ARG A 109 9.36 14.54 -9.24
CA ARG A 109 9.50 15.94 -9.70
C ARG A 109 10.93 16.42 -9.62
N ALA A 110 11.65 16.14 -8.52
CA ALA A 110 13.03 16.59 -8.34
C ALA A 110 14.00 15.99 -9.39
N PRO A 111 14.03 14.65 -9.63
CA PRO A 111 14.82 14.07 -10.71
C PRO A 111 14.46 14.61 -12.10
N LEU A 112 13.15 14.72 -12.40
CA LEU A 112 12.68 15.22 -13.69
C LEU A 112 13.16 16.66 -13.95
N VAL A 113 12.97 17.56 -12.99
CA VAL A 113 13.41 18.95 -13.10
C VAL A 113 14.93 19.02 -13.21
N GLY A 114 15.66 18.26 -12.38
CA GLY A 114 17.12 18.28 -12.37
C GLY A 114 17.72 17.80 -13.70
N ILE A 115 17.26 16.66 -14.23
CA ILE A 115 17.70 16.12 -15.52
C ILE A 115 17.36 17.09 -16.66
N THR A 116 16.15 17.67 -16.64
CA THR A 116 15.66 18.64 -17.63
C THR A 116 16.55 19.89 -17.65
N GLN A 117 16.86 20.47 -16.48
CA GLN A 117 17.73 21.63 -16.36
C GLN A 117 19.16 21.33 -16.81
N THR A 118 19.70 20.16 -16.43
CA THR A 118 21.02 19.73 -16.83
C THR A 118 21.10 19.56 -18.37
N ALA A 119 20.08 18.95 -18.98
CA ALA A 119 20.00 18.83 -20.44
C ALA A 119 19.97 20.20 -21.14
N ALA A 120 19.17 21.15 -20.60
CA ALA A 120 19.09 22.52 -21.11
C ALA A 120 20.44 23.26 -21.03
N HIS A 121 21.15 23.17 -19.88
CA HIS A 121 22.47 23.76 -19.70
C HIS A 121 23.52 23.18 -20.67
N GLN A 122 23.37 21.92 -21.05
CA GLN A 122 24.25 21.23 -21.99
C GLN A 122 23.85 21.48 -23.47
N GLY A 123 22.81 22.29 -23.74
CA GLY A 123 22.31 22.57 -25.08
C GLY A 123 21.68 21.34 -25.76
N ARG A 124 21.21 20.37 -24.98
CA ARG A 124 20.55 19.16 -25.49
C ARG A 124 19.03 19.32 -25.51
N PRO A 125 18.31 18.53 -26.33
CA PRO A 125 16.86 18.51 -26.32
C PRO A 125 16.32 18.24 -24.91
N VAL A 126 15.37 19.06 -24.49
CA VAL A 126 14.77 18.97 -23.14
C VAL A 126 13.62 17.98 -23.18
N PRO A 127 13.67 16.86 -22.45
CA PRO A 127 12.58 15.91 -22.40
C PRO A 127 11.37 16.52 -21.68
N ARG A 128 10.22 16.51 -22.32
CA ARG A 128 8.94 16.85 -21.68
C ARG A 128 8.28 15.55 -21.22
N VAL A 129 8.34 15.25 -19.92
CA VAL A 129 7.78 14.03 -19.35
C VAL A 129 6.56 14.39 -18.51
N ARG A 130 5.42 13.84 -18.88
CA ARG A 130 4.16 14.01 -18.16
C ARG A 130 3.91 12.82 -17.24
N VAL A 131 3.60 13.10 -15.99
CA VAL A 131 3.23 12.11 -14.99
C VAL A 131 1.74 12.22 -14.70
N GLY A 132 1.02 11.12 -14.65
CA GLY A 132 -0.39 11.08 -14.30
C GLY A 132 -0.68 9.97 -13.30
N VAL A 133 -1.69 10.18 -12.44
CA VAL A 133 -2.13 9.21 -11.44
C VAL A 133 -3.56 8.76 -11.75
N ARG A 134 -3.76 7.45 -11.91
CA ARG A 134 -5.08 6.86 -12.09
C ARG A 134 -5.33 5.78 -11.04
N SER A 135 -6.25 6.07 -10.14
CA SER A 135 -6.68 5.16 -9.07
C SER A 135 -8.21 5.10 -8.99
N GLY A 136 -8.75 4.34 -8.04
CA GLY A 136 -10.17 4.33 -7.75
C GLY A 136 -10.74 5.70 -7.36
N ASP A 137 -9.91 6.61 -6.83
CA ASP A 137 -10.32 7.94 -6.37
C ASP A 137 -10.20 9.03 -7.45
N THR A 138 -9.61 8.70 -8.62
CA THR A 138 -9.48 9.66 -9.72
C THR A 138 -10.86 10.02 -10.28
N PRO A 139 -11.22 11.32 -10.35
CA PRO A 139 -12.52 11.77 -10.86
C PRO A 139 -12.76 11.32 -12.32
N ALA A 140 -14.03 11.13 -12.68
CA ALA A 140 -14.41 10.64 -14.01
C ALA A 140 -13.89 11.55 -15.16
N ALA A 141 -13.92 12.87 -14.97
CA ALA A 141 -13.41 13.83 -15.95
C ALA A 141 -11.90 13.67 -16.18
N GLU A 142 -11.14 13.48 -15.10
CA GLU A 142 -9.70 13.27 -15.16
C GLU A 142 -9.36 11.90 -15.78
N ARG A 143 -10.12 10.84 -15.47
CA ARG A 143 -9.96 9.54 -16.13
C ARG A 143 -10.15 9.64 -17.66
N ARG A 144 -11.15 10.42 -18.14
CA ARG A 144 -11.35 10.66 -19.57
C ARG A 144 -10.18 11.41 -20.16
N ARG A 145 -9.67 12.44 -19.48
CA ARG A 145 -8.48 13.18 -19.94
C ARG A 145 -7.27 12.28 -20.07
N LEU A 146 -6.98 11.45 -19.06
CA LEU A 146 -5.87 10.49 -19.09
C LEU A 146 -6.02 9.42 -20.17
N GLN A 147 -7.24 9.14 -20.63
CA GLN A 147 -7.51 8.22 -21.72
C GLN A 147 -7.31 8.89 -23.09
N GLN A 148 -7.72 10.15 -23.24
CA GLN A 148 -7.61 10.92 -24.49
C GLN A 148 -6.18 11.41 -24.74
N ASP A 149 -5.49 11.76 -23.66
CA ASP A 149 -4.13 12.28 -23.68
C ASP A 149 -3.29 11.53 -22.60
N PRO A 150 -2.84 10.30 -22.89
CA PRO A 150 -2.10 9.48 -21.93
C PRO A 150 -0.80 10.13 -21.49
N PRO A 151 -0.44 10.08 -20.18
CA PRO A 151 0.83 10.56 -19.69
C PRO A 151 1.95 9.58 -20.05
N ASP A 152 3.18 10.06 -20.13
CA ASP A 152 4.37 9.26 -20.40
C ASP A 152 4.64 8.25 -19.28
N ILE A 153 4.41 8.68 -18.03
CA ILE A 153 4.48 7.84 -16.81
C ILE A 153 3.09 7.81 -16.19
N LEU A 154 2.50 6.63 -16.13
CA LEU A 154 1.20 6.40 -15.48
C LEU A 154 1.40 5.65 -14.16
N ILE A 155 0.99 6.29 -13.07
CA ILE A 155 0.95 5.69 -11.74
C ILE A 155 -0.46 5.15 -11.49
N THR A 156 -0.58 3.89 -11.13
CA THR A 156 -1.88 3.22 -10.96
C THR A 156 -1.88 2.19 -9.83
N THR A 157 -3.04 1.58 -9.57
CA THR A 157 -3.19 0.45 -8.64
C THR A 157 -3.53 -0.83 -9.40
N PRO A 158 -3.34 -2.03 -8.79
CA PRO A 158 -3.69 -3.31 -9.43
C PRO A 158 -5.12 -3.34 -9.97
N GLU A 159 -6.07 -2.83 -9.21
CA GLU A 159 -7.50 -2.80 -9.58
C GLU A 159 -7.74 -1.85 -10.77
N SER A 160 -7.08 -0.69 -10.76
CA SER A 160 -7.20 0.27 -11.87
C SER A 160 -6.56 -0.24 -13.15
N LEU A 161 -5.43 -0.94 -13.07
CA LEU A 161 -4.82 -1.61 -14.22
C LEU A 161 -5.78 -2.65 -14.84
N TYR A 162 -6.39 -3.51 -14.00
CA TYR A 162 -7.39 -4.46 -14.46
C TYR A 162 -8.55 -3.77 -15.19
N LEU A 163 -9.10 -2.69 -14.61
CA LEU A 163 -10.19 -1.93 -15.24
C LEU A 163 -9.75 -1.24 -16.54
N MET A 164 -8.50 -0.81 -16.67
CA MET A 164 -7.97 -0.29 -17.91
C MET A 164 -7.89 -1.36 -18.99
N LEU A 165 -7.39 -2.55 -18.66
CA LEU A 165 -7.30 -3.69 -19.57
C LEU A 165 -8.66 -4.20 -20.07
N THR A 166 -9.74 -3.89 -19.36
CA THR A 166 -11.12 -4.28 -19.69
C THR A 166 -11.97 -3.15 -20.28
N SER A 167 -11.34 -2.04 -20.67
CA SER A 167 -12.05 -0.87 -21.22
C SER A 167 -11.26 -0.24 -22.36
N GLN A 168 -11.83 0.77 -23.01
CA GLN A 168 -11.13 1.55 -24.04
C GLN A 168 -9.81 2.17 -23.55
N ALA A 169 -9.65 2.37 -22.23
CA ALA A 169 -8.42 2.87 -21.65
C ALA A 169 -7.20 1.94 -21.89
N ARG A 170 -7.41 0.70 -22.35
CA ARG A 170 -6.32 -0.19 -22.77
C ARG A 170 -5.46 0.38 -23.89
N ALA A 171 -6.04 1.22 -24.77
CA ALA A 171 -5.30 1.87 -25.84
C ALA A 171 -4.15 2.76 -25.31
N ALA A 172 -4.33 3.39 -24.14
CA ALA A 172 -3.29 4.17 -23.49
C ALA A 172 -2.09 3.32 -23.03
N LEU A 173 -2.27 2.01 -22.88
CA LEU A 173 -1.23 1.07 -22.45
C LEU A 173 -0.43 0.48 -23.61
N ALA A 174 -0.83 0.70 -24.86
CA ALA A 174 -0.18 0.09 -26.04
C ALA A 174 1.30 0.50 -26.24
N GLY A 175 1.73 1.59 -25.62
CA GLY A 175 3.13 2.06 -25.67
C GLY A 175 4.00 1.67 -24.50
N VAL A 176 3.49 0.88 -23.54
CA VAL A 176 4.21 0.54 -22.31
C VAL A 176 5.43 -0.33 -22.64
N ARG A 177 6.60 0.11 -22.17
CA ARG A 177 7.88 -0.60 -22.31
C ARG A 177 8.42 -1.10 -20.97
N THR A 178 8.09 -0.38 -19.90
CA THR A 178 8.56 -0.71 -18.54
C THR A 178 7.38 -0.71 -17.57
N VAL A 179 7.27 -1.78 -16.79
CA VAL A 179 6.35 -1.86 -15.64
C VAL A 179 7.15 -1.92 -14.36
N ILE A 180 6.87 -1.00 -13.46
CA ILE A 180 7.43 -0.99 -12.10
C ILE A 180 6.32 -1.41 -11.15
N VAL A 181 6.52 -2.51 -10.42
CA VAL A 181 5.61 -2.98 -9.36
C VAL A 181 6.24 -2.66 -8.02
N ASP A 182 5.62 -1.76 -7.28
CA ASP A 182 6.11 -1.38 -5.96
C ASP A 182 5.54 -2.26 -4.85
N GLU A 183 6.28 -2.35 -3.75
CA GLU A 183 5.93 -3.12 -2.55
C GLU A 183 5.38 -4.52 -2.92
N VAL A 184 6.07 -5.22 -3.82
CA VAL A 184 5.62 -6.53 -4.36
C VAL A 184 5.26 -7.50 -3.24
N HIS A 185 6.01 -7.49 -2.13
CA HIS A 185 5.78 -8.35 -0.97
C HIS A 185 4.38 -8.14 -0.33
N ALA A 186 3.83 -6.94 -0.43
CA ALA A 186 2.52 -6.64 0.15
C ALA A 186 1.36 -7.28 -0.64
N VAL A 187 1.59 -7.68 -1.88
CA VAL A 187 0.55 -8.26 -2.75
C VAL A 187 0.82 -9.72 -3.13
N ALA A 188 2.07 -10.12 -3.31
CA ALA A 188 2.43 -11.41 -3.91
C ALA A 188 1.81 -12.62 -3.19
N GLY A 189 1.68 -12.58 -1.86
CA GLY A 189 1.06 -13.64 -1.04
C GLY A 189 -0.47 -13.58 -0.94
N THR A 190 -1.15 -12.76 -1.74
CA THR A 190 -2.59 -12.51 -1.62
C THR A 190 -3.34 -12.80 -2.91
N LYS A 191 -4.67 -12.96 -2.84
CA LYS A 191 -5.53 -13.03 -4.05
C LYS A 191 -5.43 -11.76 -4.89
N ARG A 192 -5.21 -10.60 -4.27
CA ARG A 192 -4.97 -9.33 -4.95
C ARG A 192 -3.70 -9.38 -5.82
N GLY A 193 -2.66 -10.06 -5.33
CA GLY A 193 -1.46 -10.34 -6.11
C GLY A 193 -1.73 -11.30 -7.26
N ALA A 194 -2.48 -12.38 -7.04
CA ALA A 194 -2.86 -13.28 -8.13
C ALA A 194 -3.60 -12.55 -9.25
N HIS A 195 -4.49 -11.63 -8.89
CA HIS A 195 -5.18 -10.76 -9.82
C HIS A 195 -4.21 -9.83 -10.60
N LEU A 196 -3.21 -9.24 -9.91
CA LEU A 196 -2.18 -8.43 -10.57
C LEU A 196 -1.33 -9.28 -11.52
N ALA A 197 -0.91 -10.47 -11.11
CA ALA A 197 -0.08 -11.34 -11.93
C ALA A 197 -0.75 -11.69 -13.27
N VAL A 198 -2.04 -12.03 -13.28
CA VAL A 198 -2.79 -12.24 -14.53
C VAL A 198 -2.95 -10.94 -15.32
N SER A 199 -3.12 -9.79 -14.65
CA SER A 199 -3.18 -8.49 -15.33
C SER A 199 -1.87 -8.16 -16.05
N LEU A 200 -0.72 -8.54 -15.50
CA LEU A 200 0.59 -8.36 -16.15
C LEU A 200 0.74 -9.24 -17.40
N GLU A 201 0.25 -10.49 -17.35
CA GLU A 201 0.26 -11.36 -18.53
C GLU A 201 -0.69 -10.86 -19.63
N ARG A 202 -1.85 -10.32 -19.24
CA ARG A 202 -2.79 -9.67 -20.18
C ARG A 202 -2.21 -8.39 -20.78
N LEU A 203 -1.41 -7.65 -20.02
CA LEU A 203 -0.71 -6.48 -20.55
C LEU A 203 0.32 -6.90 -21.59
N ASP A 204 1.16 -7.91 -21.31
CA ASP A 204 2.13 -8.42 -22.28
C ASP A 204 1.45 -8.93 -23.57
N ALA A 205 0.29 -9.57 -23.44
CA ALA A 205 -0.48 -10.03 -24.60
C ALA A 205 -1.11 -8.89 -25.43
N LEU A 206 -1.21 -7.69 -24.88
CA LEU A 206 -1.67 -6.49 -25.58
C LEU A 206 -0.57 -5.85 -26.42
N LEU A 207 0.69 -6.15 -26.16
CA LEU A 207 1.85 -5.45 -26.68
C LEU A 207 2.61 -6.30 -27.70
N ASP A 208 3.22 -5.65 -28.68
CA ASP A 208 4.04 -6.32 -29.70
C ASP A 208 5.31 -6.96 -29.10
N THR A 209 5.82 -6.37 -28.02
CA THR A 209 6.99 -6.89 -27.27
C THR A 209 6.68 -6.92 -25.78
N PRO A 210 7.06 -7.98 -25.07
CA PRO A 210 6.88 -8.07 -23.62
C PRO A 210 7.55 -6.89 -22.89
N VAL A 211 6.89 -6.39 -21.85
CA VAL A 211 7.44 -5.28 -21.05
C VAL A 211 8.60 -5.73 -20.17
N GLN A 212 9.54 -4.83 -19.93
CA GLN A 212 10.50 -5.02 -18.84
C GLN A 212 9.80 -4.82 -17.49
N ARG A 213 9.88 -5.84 -16.62
CA ARG A 213 9.25 -5.80 -15.28
C ARG A 213 10.29 -5.54 -14.22
N ILE A 214 10.06 -4.53 -13.39
CA ILE A 214 10.91 -4.13 -12.27
C ILE A 214 10.07 -4.21 -11.00
N GLY A 215 10.48 -5.04 -10.04
CA GLY A 215 9.82 -5.17 -8.74
C GLY A 215 10.63 -4.48 -7.65
N LEU A 216 9.96 -3.73 -6.79
CA LEU A 216 10.53 -3.16 -5.57
C LEU A 216 9.92 -3.88 -4.37
N SER A 217 10.77 -4.30 -3.45
CA SER A 217 10.32 -5.03 -2.25
C SER A 217 11.14 -4.64 -1.03
N ALA A 218 10.50 -4.65 0.13
CA ALA A 218 11.22 -4.76 1.40
C ALA A 218 11.79 -6.19 1.55
N THR A 219 12.40 -6.49 2.69
CA THR A 219 12.89 -7.83 2.98
C THR A 219 11.78 -8.86 2.83
N VAL A 220 12.05 -9.93 2.08
CA VAL A 220 11.09 -10.99 1.75
C VAL A 220 11.81 -12.33 1.63
N GLU A 221 11.14 -13.42 2.02
CA GLU A 221 11.68 -14.77 1.97
C GLU A 221 10.58 -15.77 1.52
N PRO A 222 10.83 -16.69 0.58
CA PRO A 222 12.03 -16.73 -0.27
C PRO A 222 11.96 -15.72 -1.42
N ALA A 223 13.07 -15.08 -1.73
CA ALA A 223 13.17 -14.11 -2.83
C ALA A 223 12.78 -14.70 -4.20
N ALA A 224 13.07 -16.00 -4.40
CA ALA A 224 12.74 -16.73 -5.62
C ALA A 224 11.23 -16.79 -5.90
N GLU A 225 10.39 -16.92 -4.86
CA GLU A 225 8.93 -16.89 -5.02
C GLU A 225 8.44 -15.53 -5.52
N VAL A 226 8.99 -14.45 -4.98
CA VAL A 226 8.62 -13.09 -5.40
C VAL A 226 9.16 -12.78 -6.80
N ALA A 227 10.34 -13.28 -7.14
CA ALA A 227 10.87 -13.20 -8.51
C ALA A 227 9.96 -13.93 -9.50
N ARG A 228 9.51 -15.15 -9.15
CA ARG A 228 8.55 -15.93 -9.95
C ARG A 228 7.20 -15.22 -10.08
N PHE A 229 6.72 -14.58 -9.02
CA PHE A 229 5.51 -13.75 -9.07
C PHE A 229 5.64 -12.61 -10.08
N LEU A 230 6.76 -11.90 -10.06
CA LEU A 230 7.00 -10.74 -10.93
C LEU A 230 7.19 -11.14 -12.40
N GLY A 231 8.03 -12.15 -12.65
CA GLY A 231 8.42 -12.53 -14.00
C GLY A 231 7.46 -13.51 -14.69
N GLY A 232 6.62 -14.20 -13.92
CA GLY A 232 5.84 -15.31 -14.47
C GLY A 232 6.75 -16.43 -14.98
N THR A 233 6.77 -16.64 -16.29
CA THR A 233 7.66 -17.59 -16.96
C THR A 233 9.03 -17.01 -17.35
N GLN A 234 9.20 -15.68 -17.22
CA GLN A 234 10.43 -15.01 -17.58
C GLN A 234 11.44 -14.97 -16.41
N PRO A 235 12.75 -15.08 -16.66
CA PRO A 235 13.75 -15.00 -15.62
C PRO A 235 13.87 -13.59 -15.04
N VAL A 236 14.02 -13.49 -13.71
CA VAL A 236 14.17 -12.22 -12.99
C VAL A 236 15.49 -12.20 -12.25
N THR A 237 16.26 -11.14 -12.44
CA THR A 237 17.49 -10.90 -11.67
C THR A 237 17.13 -10.36 -10.29
N VAL A 238 17.49 -11.09 -9.24
CA VAL A 238 17.29 -10.65 -7.86
C VAL A 238 18.49 -9.81 -7.41
N VAL A 239 18.22 -8.56 -7.06
CA VAL A 239 19.19 -7.61 -6.50
C VAL A 239 18.91 -7.48 -5.00
N ARG A 240 19.76 -8.11 -4.19
CA ARG A 240 19.63 -8.14 -2.72
C ARG A 240 20.98 -7.78 -2.09
N PRO A 241 21.33 -6.48 -2.00
CA PRO A 241 22.57 -6.05 -1.37
C PRO A 241 22.54 -6.38 0.14
N ALA A 242 23.71 -6.57 0.72
CA ALA A 242 23.83 -6.70 2.17
C ALA A 242 23.26 -5.46 2.87
N SER A 243 22.40 -5.67 3.83
CA SER A 243 21.80 -4.56 4.60
C SER A 243 22.80 -4.11 5.68
N ALA A 244 23.17 -2.83 5.66
CA ALA A 244 23.92 -2.18 6.73
C ALA A 244 23.02 -1.63 7.85
N LYS A 245 21.69 -1.90 7.79
CA LYS A 245 20.74 -1.35 8.75
C LYS A 245 20.95 -1.95 10.13
N ARG A 246 21.10 -1.09 11.14
CA ARG A 246 21.27 -1.49 12.55
C ARG A 246 19.94 -1.30 13.26
N TRP A 247 19.64 -2.26 14.14
CA TRP A 247 18.42 -2.27 14.92
C TRP A 247 18.77 -2.09 16.41
N ASP A 248 18.09 -1.16 17.06
CA ASP A 248 18.09 -0.97 18.51
C ASP A 248 16.68 -1.29 19.00
N LEU A 249 16.48 -2.55 19.42
CA LEU A 249 15.18 -3.08 19.79
C LEU A 249 15.14 -3.35 21.29
N THR A 250 14.16 -2.76 21.96
CA THR A 250 13.94 -2.94 23.40
C THR A 250 12.53 -3.47 23.64
N VAL A 251 12.42 -4.57 24.39
CA VAL A 251 11.13 -5.06 24.90
C VAL A 251 10.99 -4.56 26.34
N THR A 252 9.96 -3.77 26.60
CA THR A 252 9.76 -3.11 27.89
C THR A 252 8.47 -3.58 28.54
N VAL A 253 8.60 -4.03 29.80
CA VAL A 253 7.46 -4.30 30.69
C VAL A 253 7.51 -3.22 31.77
N PRO A 254 6.56 -2.27 31.81
CA PRO A 254 6.63 -1.12 32.72
C PRO A 254 6.20 -1.45 34.16
N VAL A 255 6.09 -2.72 34.51
CA VAL A 255 5.76 -3.21 35.87
C VAL A 255 6.75 -4.30 36.29
N PRO A 256 7.11 -4.40 37.57
CA PRO A 256 8.04 -5.40 38.07
C PRO A 256 7.53 -6.85 37.90
N ASP A 257 6.23 -7.06 38.04
CA ASP A 257 5.57 -8.36 37.91
C ASP A 257 4.24 -8.26 37.14
N LEU A 258 4.17 -8.94 35.99
CA LEU A 258 2.94 -9.06 35.18
C LEU A 258 1.86 -9.94 35.87
N THR A 259 2.19 -10.61 36.97
CA THR A 259 1.26 -11.51 37.68
C THR A 259 0.55 -10.84 38.82
N ASP A 260 1.13 -9.79 39.37
CA ASP A 260 0.62 -9.02 40.49
C ASP A 260 0.55 -7.53 40.13
N LEU A 261 -0.47 -7.19 39.34
CA LEU A 261 -0.78 -5.80 38.97
C LEU A 261 -1.51 -5.05 40.11
N SER A 262 -1.84 -5.73 41.23
CA SER A 262 -2.51 -5.15 42.38
C SER A 262 -1.54 -4.74 43.50
N SER A 263 -0.24 -4.99 43.34
CA SER A 263 0.78 -4.68 44.33
C SER A 263 0.89 -3.17 44.62
N PRO A 264 1.03 -2.72 45.88
CA PRO A 264 1.16 -1.30 46.23
C PRO A 264 2.35 -0.58 45.60
N ALA A 265 3.40 -1.33 45.18
CA ALA A 265 4.52 -0.77 44.43
C ALA A 265 4.10 -0.26 43.02
N ALA A 266 3.02 -0.80 42.46
CA ALA A 266 2.44 -0.33 41.20
C ALA A 266 1.46 0.85 41.39
N ALA A 267 0.98 1.10 42.62
CA ALA A 267 0.04 2.15 42.96
C ALA A 267 0.71 3.48 43.38
N HIS A 268 2.01 3.46 43.72
CA HIS A 268 2.69 4.65 44.27
C HIS A 268 2.99 5.75 43.24
N ASP A 269 2.87 5.45 41.92
CA ASP A 269 3.11 6.43 40.86
C ASP A 269 1.81 7.01 40.23
N LEU A 270 0.64 6.60 40.73
CA LEU A 270 -0.63 7.12 40.24
C LEU A 270 -1.11 8.26 41.14
N GLY A 271 -1.03 9.50 40.66
CA GLY A 271 -1.59 10.67 41.35
C GLY A 271 -3.08 10.50 41.68
N PRO A 272 -3.62 11.24 42.69
CA PRO A 272 -5.01 11.12 43.12
C PRO A 272 -5.96 11.65 42.05
N GLY A 273 -6.52 10.75 41.23
CA GLY A 273 -7.48 11.10 40.15
C GLY A 273 -7.76 10.00 39.14
N SER A 274 -7.06 8.89 39.15
CA SER A 274 -7.28 7.78 38.22
C SER A 274 -8.48 6.93 38.62
N SER A 275 -9.69 7.30 38.16
CA SER A 275 -10.87 6.47 38.27
C SER A 275 -10.80 5.31 37.28
N THR A 276 -10.72 4.08 37.80
CA THR A 276 -10.79 2.82 37.06
C THR A 276 -12.18 2.61 36.45
N GLY A 277 -12.44 3.23 35.30
CA GLY A 277 -13.63 2.99 34.48
C GLY A 277 -13.31 2.01 33.35
N GLY A 278 -13.11 0.73 33.66
CA GLY A 278 -12.97 -0.32 32.65
C GLY A 278 -14.34 -0.80 32.18
N LEU A 279 -14.68 -0.60 30.92
CA LEU A 279 -15.80 -1.27 30.28
C LEU A 279 -15.31 -2.56 29.58
N GLY A 280 -15.68 -3.69 30.19
CA GLY A 280 -16.10 -4.90 29.51
C GLY A 280 -15.03 -5.88 29.01
N ASP A 281 -14.65 -6.76 29.91
CA ASP A 281 -14.58 -8.21 29.59
C ASP A 281 -15.21 -8.94 30.78
N GLU A 282 -16.40 -9.50 30.60
CA GLU A 282 -17.10 -10.24 31.64
C GLU A 282 -16.41 -11.57 31.86
N GLY A 283 -15.59 -11.67 32.90
CA GLY A 283 -15.09 -12.95 33.38
C GLY A 283 -13.69 -13.01 33.97
N ALA A 284 -13.00 -11.93 34.31
CA ALA A 284 -11.68 -11.99 34.93
C ALA A 284 -11.66 -11.30 36.30
N VAL A 285 -11.16 -12.04 37.24
CA VAL A 285 -10.71 -11.73 38.61
C VAL A 285 -10.14 -10.31 38.72
N THR A 286 -10.45 -9.60 39.81
CA THR A 286 -9.96 -8.30 40.24
C THR A 286 -8.43 -8.18 40.26
N GLY A 287 -7.79 -8.12 39.11
CA GLY A 287 -6.37 -7.80 38.95
C GLY A 287 -6.24 -6.43 38.27
N GLY A 288 -5.33 -5.59 38.73
CA GLY A 288 -5.05 -4.28 38.12
C GLY A 288 -4.70 -4.40 36.63
N SER A 289 -4.88 -3.33 35.87
CA SER A 289 -4.56 -3.28 34.45
C SER A 289 -3.13 -2.78 34.23
N ILE A 290 -2.38 -3.37 33.29
CA ILE A 290 -1.06 -2.87 32.89
C ILE A 290 -1.14 -1.54 32.09
N TRP A 291 -2.30 -1.25 31.50
CA TRP A 291 -2.47 -0.13 30.55
C TRP A 291 -2.05 1.24 31.09
N PRO A 292 -2.39 1.66 32.32
CA PRO A 292 -1.95 2.96 32.85
C PRO A 292 -0.42 3.10 32.84
N HIS A 293 0.31 2.06 33.24
CA HIS A 293 1.77 2.07 33.25
C HIS A 293 2.38 2.10 31.84
N VAL A 294 1.76 1.41 30.88
CA VAL A 294 2.16 1.44 29.46
C VAL A 294 1.94 2.85 28.90
N GLU A 295 0.77 3.43 29.12
CA GLU A 295 0.39 4.75 28.61
C GLU A 295 1.31 5.86 29.17
N GLU A 296 1.58 5.85 30.49
CA GLU A 296 2.54 6.76 31.14
C GLU A 296 3.94 6.63 30.55
N ARG A 297 4.44 5.38 30.42
CA ARG A 297 5.77 5.15 29.87
C ARG A 297 5.89 5.57 28.41
N ILE A 298 4.83 5.42 27.62
CA ILE A 298 4.79 5.92 26.24
C ILE A 298 4.91 7.45 26.22
N VAL A 299 4.20 8.16 27.10
CA VAL A 299 4.30 9.63 27.19
C VAL A 299 5.73 10.05 27.52
N ASP A 300 6.42 9.36 28.46
CA ASP A 300 7.82 9.65 28.78
C ASP A 300 8.71 9.50 27.56
N LEU A 301 8.62 8.38 26.86
CA LEU A 301 9.43 8.09 25.68
C LEU A 301 9.17 9.08 24.53
N VAL A 302 7.92 9.49 24.34
CA VAL A 302 7.55 10.49 23.34
C VAL A 302 8.11 11.87 23.72
N ALA A 303 8.04 12.24 25.00
CA ALA A 303 8.57 13.51 25.50
C ALA A 303 10.08 13.65 25.31
N GLU A 304 10.83 12.53 25.37
CA GLU A 304 12.29 12.49 25.16
C GLU A 304 12.71 12.72 23.69
N ARG A 305 11.76 12.65 22.74
CA ARG A 305 12.05 12.68 21.29
C ARG A 305 11.29 13.79 20.59
N ARG A 306 11.73 14.13 19.38
CA ARG A 306 11.07 15.14 18.54
C ARG A 306 9.91 14.55 17.76
N SER A 307 10.06 13.31 17.29
CA SER A 307 9.05 12.62 16.48
C SER A 307 9.00 11.13 16.82
N THR A 308 7.79 10.64 17.12
CA THR A 308 7.55 9.25 17.50
C THR A 308 6.35 8.69 16.74
N LEU A 309 6.50 7.50 16.17
CA LEU A 309 5.38 6.70 15.66
C LEU A 309 5.04 5.62 16.68
N VAL A 310 3.78 5.56 17.09
CA VAL A 310 3.24 4.50 17.95
C VAL A 310 2.34 3.60 17.10
N PHE A 311 2.70 2.33 16.96
CA PHE A 311 1.89 1.38 16.21
C PHE A 311 0.99 0.56 17.14
N ALA A 312 -0.29 0.49 16.77
CA ALA A 312 -1.31 -0.35 17.41
C ALA A 312 -1.89 -1.33 16.38
N ASN A 313 -2.27 -2.54 16.85
CA ASN A 313 -2.78 -3.57 15.94
C ASN A 313 -4.27 -3.41 15.57
N SER A 314 -4.99 -2.48 16.20
CA SER A 314 -6.38 -2.19 15.87
C SER A 314 -6.68 -0.68 15.88
N ARG A 315 -7.67 -0.27 15.07
CA ARG A 315 -8.14 1.12 15.02
C ARG A 315 -8.67 1.59 16.38
N ARG A 316 -9.44 0.73 17.05
CA ARG A 316 -10.00 1.03 18.38
C ARG A 316 -8.90 1.28 19.41
N LEU A 317 -7.83 0.49 19.39
CA LEU A 317 -6.69 0.71 20.27
C LEU A 317 -5.95 2.00 19.92
N ALA A 318 -5.76 2.30 18.63
CA ALA A 318 -5.11 3.54 18.20
C ALA A 318 -5.86 4.79 18.68
N GLU A 319 -7.18 4.82 18.53
CA GLU A 319 -8.03 5.95 18.99
C GLU A 319 -8.00 6.08 20.52
N ARG A 320 -8.20 4.98 21.24
CA ARG A 320 -8.14 4.99 22.72
C ARG A 320 -6.79 5.49 23.21
N LEU A 321 -5.71 4.97 22.65
CA LEU A 321 -4.36 5.34 23.05
C LEU A 321 -4.08 6.81 22.76
N THR A 322 -4.51 7.32 21.60
CA THR A 322 -4.39 8.75 21.26
C THR A 322 -5.07 9.64 22.31
N GLY A 323 -6.30 9.30 22.69
CA GLY A 323 -7.03 10.05 23.74
C GLY A 323 -6.29 10.03 25.07
N ARG A 324 -5.84 8.85 25.51
CA ARG A 324 -5.15 8.70 26.81
C ARG A 324 -3.80 9.41 26.86
N LEU A 325 -3.01 9.36 25.78
CA LEU A 325 -1.72 10.08 25.72
C LEU A 325 -1.91 11.59 25.82
N ASN A 326 -2.95 12.15 25.18
CA ASN A 326 -3.27 13.57 25.29
C ASN A 326 -3.72 13.93 26.71
N GLU A 327 -4.62 13.14 27.33
CA GLU A 327 -5.10 13.35 28.70
C GLU A 327 -3.93 13.36 29.71
N ILE A 328 -3.00 12.40 29.62
CA ILE A 328 -1.85 12.32 30.51
C ILE A 328 -0.91 13.53 30.30
N TRP A 329 -0.70 13.92 29.05
CA TRP A 329 0.13 15.07 28.73
C TRP A 329 -0.45 16.38 29.26
N GLU A 330 -1.76 16.59 29.11
CA GLU A 330 -2.48 17.76 29.64
C GLU A 330 -2.42 17.81 31.16
N ALA A 331 -2.69 16.68 31.84
CA ALA A 331 -2.60 16.60 33.30
C ALA A 331 -1.19 16.92 33.82
N ARG A 332 -0.12 16.47 33.12
CA ARG A 332 1.27 16.81 33.46
C ARG A 332 1.59 18.28 33.23
N ALA A 333 1.08 18.87 32.17
CA ALA A 333 1.24 20.29 31.88
C ALA A 333 0.55 21.18 32.92
N GLU A 334 -0.67 20.79 33.32
CA GLU A 334 -1.40 21.48 34.40
C GLU A 334 -0.70 21.37 35.76
N ALA A 335 -0.19 20.19 36.09
CA ALA A 335 0.58 19.95 37.33
C ALA A 335 1.88 20.77 37.35
N ALA A 336 2.59 20.85 36.21
CA ALA A 336 3.80 21.67 36.07
C ALA A 336 3.49 23.16 36.24
N ALA A 337 2.43 23.68 35.59
CA ALA A 337 1.99 25.05 35.72
C ALA A 337 1.56 25.41 37.15
N ALA A 338 0.88 24.50 37.86
CA ALA A 338 0.52 24.67 39.26
C ALA A 338 1.76 24.70 40.19
N ALA A 339 2.79 23.92 39.87
CA ALA A 339 4.04 23.91 40.63
C ALA A 339 4.89 25.19 40.44
N GLU A 340 4.82 25.82 39.26
CA GLU A 340 5.49 27.10 38.97
C GLU A 340 4.77 28.30 39.60
N HIS A 341 3.46 28.20 39.87
CA HIS A 341 2.65 29.25 40.46
C HIS A 341 1.82 28.72 41.66
N PRO A 342 2.44 28.38 42.80
CA PRO A 342 1.76 27.77 43.96
C PRO A 342 0.68 28.66 44.60
N ASP A 343 0.70 29.97 44.35
CA ASP A 343 -0.27 30.95 44.87
C ASP A 343 -1.46 31.23 43.93
N ALA A 344 -1.49 30.58 42.76
CA ALA A 344 -2.60 30.72 41.83
C ALA A 344 -3.82 29.91 42.33
N VAL A 345 -4.91 30.60 42.75
CA VAL A 345 -6.15 29.97 43.20
C VAL A 345 -6.73 29.12 42.05
N PRO A 346 -6.90 27.80 42.23
CA PRO A 346 -7.54 26.98 41.19
C PRO A 346 -8.99 27.43 41.02
N GLY A 347 -9.37 27.91 39.83
CA GLY A 347 -10.77 28.03 39.48
C GLY A 347 -11.33 29.37 39.05
N PHE A 348 -10.55 30.39 38.75
CA PHE A 348 -11.10 31.61 38.11
C PHE A 348 -10.53 31.78 36.67
N ARG A 349 -11.15 31.05 35.70
CA ARG A 349 -11.12 31.50 34.30
C ARG A 349 -12.15 32.59 34.17
N THR A 350 -11.73 33.83 33.86
CA THR A 350 -12.65 34.86 33.37
C THR A 350 -13.40 34.32 32.18
N PRO A 351 -14.77 34.32 32.19
CA PRO A 351 -15.54 33.89 31.04
C PRO A 351 -15.21 34.79 29.85
N ASP A 352 -14.84 34.22 28.74
CA ASP A 352 -14.79 34.91 27.46
C ASP A 352 -16.22 35.34 27.10
N PRO A 353 -16.52 36.63 26.94
CA PRO A 353 -17.89 37.11 26.74
C PRO A 353 -18.49 36.75 25.37
N THR A 354 -17.81 35.97 24.52
CA THR A 354 -18.28 35.59 23.17
C THR A 354 -18.59 34.11 23.00
N GLY A 355 -18.48 33.27 24.05
CA GLY A 355 -18.67 31.83 23.96
C GLY A 355 -20.13 31.37 23.98
N PHE A 356 -20.73 31.15 22.83
CA PHE A 356 -21.96 30.38 22.69
C PHE A 356 -21.67 28.89 22.93
N HIS A 357 -22.04 28.37 24.09
CA HIS A 357 -22.01 26.92 24.35
C HIS A 357 -23.24 26.25 23.75
N GLY A 358 -23.10 25.59 22.63
CA GLY A 358 -24.06 24.60 22.14
C GLY A 358 -23.99 23.30 22.97
N PRO A 359 -25.09 22.51 23.03
CA PRO A 359 -25.17 21.32 23.87
C PRO A 359 -24.13 20.29 23.43
N ALA A 360 -23.53 19.62 24.43
CA ALA A 360 -22.51 18.60 24.27
C ALA A 360 -22.98 17.51 23.30
N GLN A 361 -22.46 17.51 22.07
CA GLN A 361 -22.55 16.39 21.17
C GLN A 361 -21.46 15.40 21.52
N VAL A 362 -21.88 14.16 21.67
CA VAL A 362 -21.08 12.97 21.87
C VAL A 362 -19.83 13.04 20.99
N ALA A 363 -18.65 13.10 21.62
CA ALA A 363 -17.37 13.17 20.98
C ALA A 363 -17.02 11.83 20.32
N GLY A 364 -17.57 11.63 19.13
CA GLY A 364 -17.13 10.70 18.12
C GLY A 364 -16.96 11.49 16.85
N GLN A 365 -15.72 11.66 16.41
CA GLN A 365 -15.39 12.13 15.06
C GLN A 365 -15.67 13.62 14.75
N THR A 366 -14.94 14.54 15.32
CA THR A 366 -14.48 15.73 14.56
C THR A 366 -13.53 16.55 15.43
N GLY A 367 -12.26 16.59 15.09
CA GLY A 367 -11.31 17.53 15.64
C GLY A 367 -11.59 18.94 15.13
N THR A 368 -12.40 19.70 15.85
CA THR A 368 -12.48 21.16 15.76
C THR A 368 -12.68 21.71 17.17
N GLY A 369 -11.63 21.61 17.98
CA GLY A 369 -11.50 22.38 19.20
C GLY A 369 -10.54 23.53 18.92
N SER A 370 -11.06 24.72 18.73
CA SER A 370 -10.27 25.94 18.77
C SER A 370 -9.91 26.24 20.22
N GLY A 371 -8.75 25.78 20.64
CA GLY A 371 -8.21 26.08 21.96
C GLY A 371 -6.76 25.64 21.99
N THR A 372 -5.88 26.52 22.27
CA THR A 372 -4.42 26.52 22.38
C THR A 372 -3.77 25.40 23.21
N VAL A 373 -4.20 24.14 23.05
CA VAL A 373 -3.48 22.98 23.55
C VAL A 373 -2.86 22.31 22.34
N SER A 374 -1.53 22.31 22.28
CA SER A 374 -0.78 21.59 21.23
C SER A 374 -1.16 20.12 21.35
N ASP A 375 -1.82 19.57 20.33
CA ASP A 375 -2.10 18.13 20.26
C ASP A 375 -0.77 17.37 20.42
N PHE A 376 -0.61 16.65 21.54
CA PHE A 376 0.57 15.83 21.80
C PHE A 376 0.64 14.63 20.86
N ALA A 377 -0.52 14.01 20.64
CA ALA A 377 -0.67 12.83 19.78
C ALA A 377 -1.90 12.93 18.88
N ARG A 378 -1.80 12.39 17.66
CA ARG A 378 -2.94 12.24 16.72
C ARG A 378 -3.02 10.82 16.16
N ALA A 379 -4.26 10.36 15.90
CA ALA A 379 -4.51 9.04 15.31
C ALA A 379 -4.37 9.07 13.78
N HIS A 380 -3.82 7.98 13.20
CA HIS A 380 -3.69 7.78 11.78
C HIS A 380 -4.07 6.35 11.38
N HIS A 381 -5.24 6.17 10.79
CA HIS A 381 -5.73 4.86 10.32
C HIS A 381 -6.73 5.01 9.16
N GLY A 382 -7.10 3.89 8.54
CA GLY A 382 -7.91 3.87 7.33
C GLY A 382 -9.32 4.46 7.42
N SER A 383 -9.86 4.72 8.63
CA SER A 383 -11.16 5.40 8.80
C SER A 383 -11.04 6.93 8.91
N VAL A 384 -9.83 7.46 9.09
CA VAL A 384 -9.56 8.90 9.05
C VAL A 384 -9.59 9.36 7.59
N SER A 385 -10.19 10.52 7.30
CA SER A 385 -10.27 11.05 5.93
C SER A 385 -8.88 11.26 5.32
N LYS A 386 -8.81 11.26 3.98
CA LYS A 386 -7.54 11.44 3.26
C LYS A 386 -6.90 12.79 3.60
N GLU A 387 -7.72 13.83 3.69
CA GLU A 387 -7.30 15.20 4.00
C GLU A 387 -6.72 15.29 5.41
N GLN A 388 -7.40 14.69 6.39
CA GLN A 388 -6.93 14.67 7.78
C GLN A 388 -5.63 13.86 7.92
N ARG A 389 -5.49 12.74 7.23
CA ARG A 389 -4.25 11.97 7.24
C ARG A 389 -3.08 12.79 6.72
N ALA A 390 -3.27 13.50 5.60
CA ALA A 390 -2.23 14.37 5.04
C ALA A 390 -1.82 15.50 6.00
N ILE A 391 -2.78 16.08 6.75
CA ILE A 391 -2.51 17.08 7.79
C ILE A 391 -1.67 16.48 8.92
N VAL A 392 -2.01 15.28 9.38
CA VAL A 392 -1.27 14.59 10.46
C VAL A 392 0.15 14.24 10.02
N GLU A 393 0.31 13.75 8.78
CA GLU A 393 1.61 13.44 8.19
C GLU A 393 2.50 14.70 8.11
N GLU A 394 1.95 15.82 7.63
CA GLU A 394 2.68 17.09 7.54
C GLU A 394 3.01 17.66 8.91
N ALA A 395 2.08 17.58 9.87
CA ALA A 395 2.30 18.07 11.23
C ALA A 395 3.42 17.29 11.95
N LEU A 396 3.57 15.99 11.70
CA LEU A 396 4.69 15.20 12.23
C LEU A 396 6.02 15.61 11.54
N LYS A 397 6.03 15.76 10.21
CA LYS A 397 7.21 16.19 9.44
C LYS A 397 7.75 17.54 9.90
N THR A 398 6.87 18.49 10.15
CA THR A 398 7.21 19.84 10.59
C THR A 398 7.49 19.95 12.09
N GLY A 399 7.25 18.88 12.86
CA GLY A 399 7.43 18.86 14.31
C GLY A 399 6.34 19.62 15.09
N GLN A 400 5.19 19.89 14.46
CA GLN A 400 4.04 20.50 15.12
C GLN A 400 3.37 19.54 16.12
N ILE A 401 3.43 18.22 15.82
CA ILE A 401 3.03 17.16 16.73
C ILE A 401 4.23 16.23 17.00
N ARG A 402 4.30 15.70 18.22
CA ARG A 402 5.40 14.80 18.62
C ARG A 402 5.10 13.34 18.37
N CYS A 403 3.82 12.96 18.33
CA CYS A 403 3.39 11.58 18.29
C CYS A 403 2.28 11.36 17.26
N VAL A 404 2.40 10.30 16.47
CA VAL A 404 1.31 9.75 15.67
C VAL A 404 1.05 8.33 16.08
N VAL A 405 -0.20 8.03 16.47
CA VAL A 405 -0.63 6.67 16.80
C VAL A 405 -1.28 6.05 15.56
N ALA A 406 -0.62 5.06 14.98
CA ALA A 406 -0.99 4.49 13.70
C ALA A 406 -1.34 3.00 13.77
N THR A 407 -2.09 2.54 12.78
CA THR A 407 -2.24 1.11 12.47
C THR A 407 -1.32 0.76 11.28
N SER A 408 -1.61 -0.32 10.54
CA SER A 408 -0.87 -0.67 9.32
C SER A 408 -0.88 0.41 8.21
N SER A 409 -1.62 1.50 8.38
CA SER A 409 -1.69 2.59 7.40
C SER A 409 -0.35 3.31 7.16
N LEU A 410 0.55 3.33 8.14
CA LEU A 410 1.91 3.89 8.04
C LEU A 410 3.01 2.81 7.99
N GLU A 411 2.64 1.55 7.86
CA GLU A 411 3.58 0.43 7.73
C GLU A 411 4.30 0.43 6.38
N LEU A 412 3.59 0.77 5.30
CA LEU A 412 4.11 0.81 3.93
C LEU A 412 4.56 2.23 3.54
N GLY A 413 5.60 2.30 2.80
CA GLY A 413 6.40 3.30 2.07
C GLY A 413 6.01 4.79 2.02
N ILE A 414 5.10 5.31 2.84
CA ILE A 414 4.81 6.73 2.90
C ILE A 414 6.01 7.46 3.52
N ASP A 415 6.45 8.55 2.91
CA ASP A 415 7.49 9.41 3.47
C ASP A 415 6.95 10.22 4.65
N MET A 416 7.38 9.88 5.86
CA MET A 416 7.01 10.55 7.11
C MET A 416 8.08 11.54 7.62
N GLY A 417 9.13 11.80 6.80
CA GLY A 417 10.27 12.58 7.25
C GLY A 417 11.14 11.84 8.27
N ALA A 418 11.87 12.58 9.08
CA ALA A 418 12.74 12.01 10.12
C ALA A 418 11.90 11.59 11.33
N VAL A 419 11.81 10.27 11.56
CA VAL A 419 11.21 9.69 12.75
C VAL A 419 12.33 9.19 13.66
N ASP A 420 12.36 9.65 14.92
CA ASP A 420 13.43 9.33 15.87
C ASP A 420 13.29 7.93 16.46
N GLN A 421 12.04 7.51 16.74
CA GLN A 421 11.75 6.19 17.30
C GLN A 421 10.37 5.67 16.90
N VAL A 422 10.24 4.36 16.99
CA VAL A 422 8.97 3.67 16.84
C VAL A 422 8.64 2.94 18.13
N ILE A 423 7.42 3.08 18.58
CA ILE A 423 6.86 2.32 19.69
C ILE A 423 5.84 1.34 19.14
N GLN A 424 5.96 0.08 19.47
CA GLN A 424 5.03 -0.96 19.08
C GLN A 424 4.25 -1.42 20.31
N VAL A 425 2.95 -1.21 20.30
CA VAL A 425 2.04 -1.70 21.35
C VAL A 425 1.45 -3.03 20.90
N GLU A 426 1.55 -4.05 21.73
CA GLU A 426 1.33 -5.46 21.42
C GLU A 426 2.38 -6.02 20.42
N SER A 427 2.51 -7.34 20.34
CA SER A 427 3.38 -7.97 19.34
C SER A 427 2.93 -7.58 17.92
N PRO A 428 3.83 -7.24 16.99
CA PRO A 428 3.44 -6.99 15.61
C PRO A 428 2.89 -8.28 14.98
N PRO A 429 1.99 -8.18 13.97
CA PRO A 429 1.34 -9.35 13.37
C PRO A 429 2.31 -10.31 12.68
N SER A 430 3.51 -9.85 12.32
CA SER A 430 4.58 -10.66 11.75
C SER A 430 5.94 -9.98 11.96
N VAL A 431 7.02 -10.74 11.83
CA VAL A 431 8.39 -10.20 11.85
C VAL A 431 8.60 -9.20 10.73
N ALA A 432 8.09 -9.50 9.53
CA ALA A 432 8.16 -8.60 8.38
C ALA A 432 7.46 -7.25 8.67
N SER A 433 6.26 -7.28 9.28
CA SER A 433 5.54 -6.08 9.74
C SER A 433 6.35 -5.31 10.78
N GLY A 434 6.91 -6.00 11.78
CA GLY A 434 7.80 -5.39 12.77
C GLY A 434 8.97 -4.65 12.16
N LEU A 435 9.69 -5.27 11.20
CA LEU A 435 10.79 -4.65 10.47
C LEU A 435 10.35 -3.43 9.66
N GLN A 436 9.17 -3.47 9.04
CA GLN A 436 8.62 -2.35 8.27
C GLN A 436 8.25 -1.18 9.18
N ARG A 437 7.59 -1.45 10.32
CA ARG A 437 7.20 -0.45 11.33
C ARG A 437 8.42 0.21 11.96
N VAL A 438 9.31 -0.57 12.56
CA VAL A 438 10.52 -0.04 13.21
C VAL A 438 11.47 0.59 12.19
N GLY A 439 11.44 0.09 10.95
CA GLY A 439 12.18 0.66 9.83
C GLY A 439 11.78 2.08 9.44
N ARG A 440 10.68 2.63 9.97
CA ARG A 440 10.30 4.05 9.84
C ARG A 440 11.23 4.97 10.64
N ALA A 441 11.79 4.48 11.76
CA ALA A 441 12.82 5.21 12.48
C ALA A 441 14.17 5.06 11.80
N GLY A 442 15.00 6.11 11.83
CA GLY A 442 16.32 6.10 11.21
C GLY A 442 16.20 5.87 9.69
N HIS A 443 15.56 6.79 8.99
CA HIS A 443 15.21 6.63 7.58
C HIS A 443 16.39 6.80 6.61
N GLN A 444 17.54 7.34 7.08
CA GLN A 444 18.73 7.56 6.26
C GLN A 444 19.66 6.34 6.27
N VAL A 445 20.48 6.23 5.23
CA VAL A 445 21.49 5.16 5.12
C VAL A 445 22.50 5.28 6.26
N GLY A 446 22.66 4.20 7.04
CA GLY A 446 23.60 4.15 8.17
C GLY A 446 23.01 4.54 9.54
N GLU A 447 21.80 5.07 9.58
CA GLU A 447 21.12 5.37 10.85
C GLU A 447 20.62 4.12 11.57
N VAL A 448 20.50 4.20 12.89
CA VAL A 448 19.98 3.14 13.74
C VAL A 448 18.46 3.26 13.84
N SER A 449 17.75 2.19 13.49
CA SER A 449 16.30 2.12 13.69
C SER A 449 15.98 1.71 15.11
N ARG A 450 15.35 2.61 15.89
CA ARG A 450 14.98 2.37 17.28
C ARG A 450 13.53 1.93 17.41
N GLY A 451 13.33 0.79 18.09
CA GLY A 451 12.01 0.22 18.35
C GLY A 451 11.84 -0.17 19.82
N VAL A 452 10.75 0.30 20.44
CA VAL A 452 10.37 -0.10 21.79
C VAL A 452 9.05 -0.86 21.71
N PHE A 453 9.02 -2.06 22.30
CA PHE A 453 7.87 -2.95 22.27
C PHE A 453 7.23 -3.05 23.64
N PHE A 454 5.92 -2.87 23.71
CA PHE A 454 5.12 -3.01 24.93
C PHE A 454 4.17 -4.19 24.79
N PRO A 455 4.51 -5.38 25.33
CA PRO A 455 3.59 -6.51 25.41
C PRO A 455 2.45 -6.23 26.39
N LYS A 456 1.23 -6.68 26.07
CA LYS A 456 0.06 -6.43 26.91
C LYS A 456 -0.23 -7.49 27.97
N HIS A 457 0.31 -8.69 27.81
CA HIS A 457 0.18 -9.82 28.74
C HIS A 457 1.34 -10.81 28.56
N ARG A 458 1.42 -11.83 29.43
CA ARG A 458 2.51 -12.83 29.43
C ARG A 458 2.70 -13.56 28.09
N GLY A 459 1.63 -14.01 27.45
CA GLY A 459 1.71 -14.66 26.14
C GLY A 459 2.29 -13.72 25.08
N ASP A 460 1.80 -12.49 25.04
CA ASP A 460 2.28 -11.46 24.14
C ASP A 460 3.76 -11.08 24.39
N LEU A 461 4.24 -11.20 25.63
CA LEU A 461 5.66 -11.00 25.96
C LEU A 461 6.55 -12.04 25.26
N VAL A 462 6.14 -13.32 25.27
CA VAL A 462 6.88 -14.38 24.59
C VAL A 462 6.89 -14.14 23.08
N ASP A 463 5.73 -13.85 22.51
CA ASP A 463 5.60 -13.55 21.08
C ASP A 463 6.46 -12.34 20.68
N THR A 464 6.41 -11.27 21.47
CA THR A 464 7.19 -10.04 21.23
C THR A 464 8.70 -10.30 21.32
N ALA A 465 9.16 -11.07 22.32
CA ALA A 465 10.57 -11.41 22.47
C ALA A 465 11.09 -12.25 21.28
N VAL A 466 10.32 -13.25 20.85
CA VAL A 466 10.65 -14.07 19.67
C VAL A 466 10.67 -13.22 18.41
N VAL A 467 9.69 -12.33 18.21
CA VAL A 467 9.65 -11.44 17.06
C VAL A 467 10.87 -10.50 17.06
N ALA A 468 11.20 -9.88 18.20
CA ALA A 468 12.36 -8.99 18.29
C ALA A 468 13.69 -9.71 18.01
N GLU A 469 13.85 -10.94 18.50
CA GLU A 469 15.02 -11.78 18.18
C GLU A 469 15.09 -12.09 16.69
N ARG A 470 13.99 -12.51 16.09
CA ARG A 470 13.93 -12.82 14.66
C ARG A 470 14.15 -11.59 13.79
N MET A 471 13.65 -10.41 14.19
CA MET A 471 13.92 -9.14 13.52
C MET A 471 15.42 -8.84 13.49
N THR A 472 16.10 -8.99 14.63
CA THR A 472 17.55 -8.79 14.75
C THR A 472 18.33 -9.77 13.89
N ALA A 473 17.89 -11.04 13.84
CA ALA A 473 18.49 -12.09 13.02
C ALA A 473 18.09 -12.00 11.52
N GLY A 474 17.19 -11.10 11.14
CA GLY A 474 16.70 -10.98 9.76
C GLY A 474 15.87 -12.19 9.28
N ARG A 475 15.31 -12.98 10.21
CA ARG A 475 14.51 -14.18 9.93
C ARG A 475 13.04 -13.83 9.89
N ILE A 476 12.47 -13.70 8.71
CA ILE A 476 11.07 -13.39 8.47
C ILE A 476 10.25 -14.63 8.07
N GLU A 477 8.94 -14.46 8.05
CA GLU A 477 8.00 -15.47 7.59
C GLU A 477 8.16 -15.75 6.08
N SER A 478 7.96 -17.02 5.70
CA SER A 478 7.94 -17.43 4.31
C SER A 478 6.69 -16.92 3.59
N LEU A 479 6.88 -16.15 2.54
CA LEU A 479 5.82 -15.76 1.61
C LEU A 479 5.44 -16.95 0.72
N ARG A 480 4.14 -17.18 0.56
CA ARG A 480 3.59 -18.19 -0.37
C ARG A 480 2.62 -17.53 -1.32
N ILE A 481 2.81 -17.77 -2.61
CA ILE A 481 1.87 -17.33 -3.64
C ILE A 481 0.62 -18.22 -3.59
N PRO A 482 -0.61 -17.66 -3.59
CA PRO A 482 -1.84 -18.45 -3.70
C PRO A 482 -1.81 -19.31 -4.98
N ALA A 483 -2.09 -20.60 -4.86
CA ALA A 483 -2.17 -21.51 -6.00
C ALA A 483 -3.59 -21.61 -6.52
N ASN A 484 -3.77 -21.39 -7.81
CA ASN A 484 -4.99 -21.57 -8.59
C ASN A 484 -6.24 -20.93 -7.95
N PRO A 485 -6.28 -19.64 -7.62
CA PRO A 485 -7.50 -19.01 -7.08
C PRO A 485 -8.56 -18.89 -8.17
N LEU A 486 -9.49 -19.88 -8.24
CA LEU A 486 -10.46 -20.04 -9.32
C LEU A 486 -11.45 -18.87 -9.45
N ASP A 487 -11.72 -18.16 -8.38
CA ASP A 487 -12.51 -16.92 -8.39
C ASP A 487 -11.82 -15.81 -9.20
N ILE A 488 -10.50 -15.68 -9.10
CA ILE A 488 -9.71 -14.75 -9.89
C ILE A 488 -9.68 -15.19 -11.36
N LEU A 489 -9.53 -16.50 -11.63
CA LEU A 489 -9.61 -17.05 -12.98
C LEU A 489 -10.95 -16.71 -13.62
N ALA A 490 -12.07 -16.98 -12.95
CA ALA A 490 -13.41 -16.69 -13.41
C ALA A 490 -13.58 -15.19 -13.74
N GLN A 491 -13.16 -14.32 -12.83
CA GLN A 491 -13.25 -12.87 -13.00
C GLN A 491 -12.45 -12.38 -14.22
N HIS A 492 -11.22 -12.85 -14.38
CA HIS A 492 -10.38 -12.46 -15.52
C HIS A 492 -10.88 -13.02 -16.84
N THR A 493 -11.45 -14.24 -16.85
CA THR A 493 -12.05 -14.86 -18.04
C THR A 493 -13.21 -14.01 -18.54
N VAL A 494 -14.18 -13.69 -17.67
CA VAL A 494 -15.33 -12.85 -18.03
C VAL A 494 -14.85 -11.48 -18.54
N ALA A 495 -13.89 -10.87 -17.87
CA ALA A 495 -13.37 -9.55 -18.25
C ALA A 495 -12.58 -9.57 -19.58
N ALA A 496 -11.93 -10.67 -19.91
CA ALA A 496 -11.19 -10.80 -21.16
C ALA A 496 -12.14 -11.05 -22.33
N VAL A 497 -13.11 -11.94 -22.16
CA VAL A 497 -14.15 -12.23 -23.16
C VAL A 497 -15.03 -11.00 -23.45
N ALA A 498 -15.28 -10.14 -22.45
CA ALA A 498 -16.01 -8.89 -22.65
C ALA A 498 -15.29 -7.92 -23.62
N VAL A 499 -14.00 -8.08 -23.80
CA VAL A 499 -13.19 -7.23 -24.71
C VAL A 499 -13.14 -7.80 -26.12
N ALA A 500 -12.93 -9.10 -26.24
CA ALA A 500 -12.82 -9.82 -27.51
C ALA A 500 -13.09 -11.31 -27.30
N ASP A 501 -13.50 -12.01 -28.35
CA ASP A 501 -13.57 -13.45 -28.33
C ASP A 501 -12.17 -14.05 -28.15
N LEU A 502 -12.07 -15.15 -27.40
CA LEU A 502 -10.81 -15.76 -27.04
C LEU A 502 -10.75 -17.21 -27.55
N ASP A 503 -9.59 -17.64 -27.97
CA ASP A 503 -9.27 -19.05 -28.05
C ASP A 503 -9.12 -19.63 -26.63
N ALA A 504 -9.88 -20.68 -26.31
CA ALA A 504 -9.92 -21.25 -24.96
C ALA A 504 -8.56 -21.83 -24.53
N GLN A 505 -7.82 -22.46 -25.45
CA GLN A 505 -6.50 -22.99 -25.17
C GLN A 505 -5.48 -21.88 -25.00
N GLY A 506 -5.50 -20.88 -25.89
CA GLY A 506 -4.60 -19.71 -25.79
C GLY A 506 -4.82 -18.91 -24.51
N TRP A 507 -6.09 -18.80 -24.04
CA TRP A 507 -6.39 -18.17 -22.76
C TRP A 507 -5.88 -19.00 -21.57
N PHE A 508 -6.03 -20.31 -21.60
CA PHE A 508 -5.45 -21.20 -20.60
C PHE A 508 -3.93 -21.05 -20.51
N ASP A 509 -3.24 -21.06 -21.66
CA ASP A 509 -1.79 -20.95 -21.73
C ASP A 509 -1.32 -19.57 -21.25
N LEU A 510 -2.04 -18.49 -21.59
CA LEU A 510 -1.75 -17.15 -21.10
C LEU A 510 -1.86 -17.06 -19.58
N VAL A 511 -2.93 -17.55 -18.99
CA VAL A 511 -3.16 -17.52 -17.54
C VAL A 511 -2.08 -18.30 -16.80
N ARG A 512 -1.65 -19.46 -17.33
CA ARG A 512 -0.59 -20.30 -16.76
C ARG A 512 0.80 -19.69 -16.82
N ARG A 513 1.03 -18.66 -17.61
CA ARG A 513 2.29 -17.90 -17.56
C ARG A 513 2.47 -17.19 -16.23
N SER A 514 1.38 -16.82 -15.57
CA SER A 514 1.43 -16.19 -14.25
C SER A 514 1.73 -17.21 -13.14
N ALA A 515 2.56 -16.82 -12.17
CA ALA A 515 2.99 -17.70 -11.09
C ALA A 515 1.84 -18.33 -10.27
N PRO A 516 0.75 -17.63 -9.94
CA PRO A 516 -0.37 -18.21 -9.22
C PRO A 516 -1.06 -19.36 -9.97
N PHE A 517 -1.00 -19.37 -11.29
CA PHE A 517 -1.70 -20.36 -12.12
C PHE A 517 -0.75 -21.32 -12.87
N ALA A 518 0.54 -21.28 -12.58
CA ALA A 518 1.52 -22.13 -13.27
C ALA A 518 1.22 -23.63 -13.18
N THR A 519 0.55 -24.05 -12.12
CA THR A 519 0.13 -25.46 -11.88
C THR A 519 -1.36 -25.69 -12.11
N LEU A 520 -2.07 -24.79 -12.79
CA LEU A 520 -3.51 -24.94 -13.04
C LEU A 520 -3.78 -26.18 -13.90
N PRO A 521 -4.53 -27.18 -13.40
CA PRO A 521 -4.93 -28.32 -14.22
C PRO A 521 -5.97 -27.88 -15.25
N PHE A 522 -5.91 -28.47 -16.45
CA PHE A 522 -6.90 -28.18 -17.50
C PHE A 522 -8.33 -28.51 -17.07
N SER A 523 -8.53 -29.61 -16.32
CA SER A 523 -9.85 -29.98 -15.79
C SER A 523 -10.46 -28.95 -14.84
N ALA A 524 -9.63 -28.30 -14.00
CA ALA A 524 -10.11 -27.22 -13.12
C ALA A 524 -10.45 -25.96 -13.94
N TYR A 525 -9.68 -25.68 -14.98
CA TYR A 525 -9.98 -24.61 -15.93
C TYR A 525 -11.30 -24.85 -16.65
N GLU A 526 -11.52 -26.06 -17.22
CA GLU A 526 -12.79 -26.45 -17.86
C GLU A 526 -13.97 -26.32 -16.90
N SER A 527 -13.82 -26.75 -15.65
CA SER A 527 -14.87 -26.60 -14.63
C SER A 527 -15.27 -25.15 -14.40
N VAL A 528 -14.30 -24.21 -14.44
CA VAL A 528 -14.59 -22.77 -14.35
C VAL A 528 -15.32 -22.29 -15.60
N LEU A 529 -14.93 -22.74 -16.79
CA LEU A 529 -15.63 -22.39 -18.03
C LEU A 529 -17.07 -22.92 -18.04
N ASP A 530 -17.29 -24.14 -17.59
CA ASP A 530 -18.63 -24.72 -17.46
C ASP A 530 -19.51 -23.93 -16.49
N LEU A 531 -18.95 -23.55 -15.35
CA LEU A 531 -19.63 -22.67 -14.39
C LEU A 531 -20.02 -21.33 -15.05
N LEU A 532 -19.12 -20.70 -15.76
CA LEU A 532 -19.35 -19.41 -16.43
C LEU A 532 -20.31 -19.51 -17.61
N ALA A 533 -20.34 -20.66 -18.29
CA ALA A 533 -21.26 -20.95 -19.40
C ALA A 533 -22.66 -21.42 -18.93
N GLY A 534 -22.90 -21.51 -17.62
CA GLY A 534 -24.20 -21.90 -17.06
C GLY A 534 -24.45 -23.40 -16.99
N ARG A 535 -23.41 -24.21 -17.08
CA ARG A 535 -23.48 -25.67 -16.89
C ARG A 535 -23.20 -25.99 -15.42
N TYR A 536 -24.27 -26.10 -14.63
CA TYR A 536 -24.15 -26.29 -13.19
C TYR A 536 -24.36 -27.76 -12.81
N PRO A 537 -23.63 -28.27 -11.80
CA PRO A 537 -23.81 -29.63 -11.30
C PRO A 537 -25.09 -29.81 -10.47
N SER A 538 -25.74 -28.70 -10.05
CA SER A 538 -26.99 -28.74 -9.28
C SER A 538 -27.86 -27.52 -9.54
N ASP A 539 -29.19 -27.66 -9.26
CA ASP A 539 -30.17 -26.58 -9.40
C ASP A 539 -29.92 -25.39 -8.43
N GLU A 540 -29.12 -25.60 -7.39
CA GLU A 540 -28.75 -24.53 -6.43
C GLU A 540 -28.02 -23.35 -7.07
N PHE A 541 -27.37 -23.58 -8.21
CA PHE A 541 -26.66 -22.54 -8.97
C PHE A 541 -27.47 -21.98 -10.15
N ALA A 542 -28.71 -22.42 -10.35
CA ALA A 542 -29.54 -22.00 -11.49
C ALA A 542 -29.83 -20.48 -11.53
N GLU A 543 -29.70 -19.78 -10.41
CA GLU A 543 -29.80 -18.32 -10.34
C GLU A 543 -28.61 -17.57 -10.97
N LEU A 544 -27.46 -18.24 -11.14
CA LEU A 544 -26.27 -17.67 -11.77
C LEU A 544 -26.47 -17.71 -13.29
N ARG A 545 -26.77 -16.58 -13.90
CA ARG A 545 -26.91 -16.48 -15.36
C ARG A 545 -25.57 -16.72 -16.06
N PRO A 546 -25.56 -17.41 -17.24
CA PRO A 546 -24.35 -17.55 -18.05
C PRO A 546 -23.67 -16.21 -18.32
N ARG A 547 -22.36 -16.17 -18.13
CA ARG A 547 -21.53 -14.98 -18.35
C ARG A 547 -20.79 -15.04 -19.68
N ILE A 548 -20.52 -16.25 -20.15
CA ILE A 548 -19.82 -16.53 -21.41
C ILE A 548 -20.62 -17.54 -22.24
N LEU A 549 -20.35 -17.55 -23.54
CA LEU A 549 -20.68 -18.64 -24.45
C LEU A 549 -19.40 -19.41 -24.73
N TRP A 550 -19.44 -20.72 -24.56
CA TRP A 550 -18.31 -21.59 -24.85
C TRP A 550 -18.67 -22.55 -25.97
N ASP A 551 -18.13 -22.26 -27.17
CA ASP A 551 -18.16 -23.17 -28.32
C ASP A 551 -17.02 -24.18 -28.17
N ARG A 552 -17.39 -25.40 -27.80
CA ARG A 552 -16.41 -26.49 -27.56
C ARG A 552 -15.85 -27.06 -28.87
N GLU A 553 -16.61 -26.99 -29.97
CA GLU A 553 -16.17 -27.55 -31.25
C GLU A 553 -15.05 -26.67 -31.86
N ASN A 554 -15.24 -25.36 -31.79
CA ASN A 554 -14.27 -24.39 -32.30
C ASN A 554 -13.29 -23.89 -31.25
N GLY A 555 -13.43 -24.29 -29.98
CA GLY A 555 -12.58 -23.85 -28.87
C GLY A 555 -12.69 -22.35 -28.54
N THR A 556 -13.84 -21.72 -28.87
CA THR A 556 -14.00 -20.27 -28.76
C THR A 556 -14.80 -19.88 -27.52
N LEU A 557 -14.33 -18.85 -26.80
CA LEU A 557 -15.04 -18.21 -25.70
C LEU A 557 -15.53 -16.84 -26.17
N ALA A 558 -16.84 -16.61 -26.09
CA ALA A 558 -17.48 -15.35 -26.46
C ALA A 558 -18.30 -14.76 -25.30
N ALA A 559 -18.62 -13.48 -25.35
CA ALA A 559 -19.49 -12.85 -24.36
C ALA A 559 -20.90 -13.43 -24.43
N GLY A 560 -21.47 -13.86 -23.28
CA GLY A 560 -22.88 -14.25 -23.21
C GLY A 560 -23.80 -13.04 -23.32
N ALA A 561 -25.12 -13.25 -23.45
CA ALA A 561 -26.11 -12.18 -23.62
C ALA A 561 -26.03 -11.05 -22.56
N ASN A 562 -25.59 -11.37 -21.34
CA ASN A 562 -25.28 -10.36 -20.34
C ASN A 562 -23.84 -9.79 -20.47
N GLY A 563 -22.99 -10.42 -21.27
CA GLY A 563 -21.64 -9.96 -21.60
C GLY A 563 -21.66 -8.88 -22.70
N ASP A 564 -22.72 -8.81 -23.51
CA ASP A 564 -22.87 -7.72 -24.49
C ASP A 564 -22.96 -6.35 -23.82
N ILE A 565 -23.54 -6.27 -22.62
CA ILE A 565 -23.52 -5.06 -21.79
C ILE A 565 -22.08 -4.71 -21.39
N LEU A 566 -21.29 -5.71 -20.98
CA LEU A 566 -19.87 -5.50 -20.64
C LEU A 566 -19.06 -5.14 -21.90
N ARG A 567 -19.38 -5.73 -23.05
CA ARG A 567 -18.74 -5.41 -24.34
C ARG A 567 -19.07 -3.97 -24.77
N GLN A 568 -20.31 -3.52 -24.63
CA GLN A 568 -20.70 -2.12 -24.92
C GLN A 568 -19.95 -1.14 -24.02
N VAL A 569 -19.75 -1.48 -22.74
CA VAL A 569 -18.94 -0.67 -21.82
C VAL A 569 -17.47 -0.66 -22.24
N ALA A 570 -16.92 -1.82 -22.58
CA ALA A 570 -15.54 -1.93 -23.06
C ALA A 570 -15.31 -1.18 -24.37
N THR A 571 -16.36 -1.04 -25.20
CA THR A 571 -16.33 -0.35 -26.50
C THR A 571 -16.86 1.09 -26.48
N GLY A 572 -17.26 1.62 -25.30
CA GLY A 572 -17.64 3.03 -25.12
C GLY A 572 -19.11 3.31 -24.87
N GLY A 573 -19.92 2.29 -24.59
CA GLY A 573 -21.29 2.45 -24.11
C GLY A 573 -21.39 3.05 -22.71
N GLU A 574 -22.50 3.73 -22.39
CA GLU A 574 -22.75 4.18 -21.02
C GLU A 574 -23.12 3.01 -20.12
N PHE A 575 -22.59 3.03 -18.89
CA PHE A 575 -22.74 1.93 -17.95
C PHE A 575 -22.92 2.40 -16.50
N LEU A 576 -23.81 1.74 -15.78
CA LEU A 576 -24.01 1.93 -14.35
C LEU A 576 -23.37 0.78 -13.58
N LEU A 577 -22.24 1.02 -12.91
CA LEU A 577 -21.66 0.10 -11.93
C LEU A 577 -22.04 0.56 -10.52
N LYS A 578 -22.93 -0.18 -9.87
CA LYS A 578 -23.23 0.00 -8.45
C LYS A 578 -22.46 -1.02 -7.63
N THR A 579 -21.52 -0.57 -6.81
CA THR A 579 -20.77 -1.40 -5.86
C THR A 579 -21.31 -1.22 -4.46
N GLU A 580 -21.72 -2.31 -3.83
CA GLU A 580 -22.16 -2.34 -2.43
C GLU A 580 -20.99 -2.76 -1.54
N MET A 581 -20.34 -1.79 -0.90
CA MET A 581 -19.17 -2.03 -0.06
C MET A 581 -19.50 -2.64 1.31
N ALA A 582 -20.77 -2.59 1.72
CA ALA A 582 -21.25 -3.09 3.02
C ALA A 582 -21.88 -4.49 2.95
N ALA A 583 -22.09 -5.04 1.75
CA ALA A 583 -22.70 -6.33 1.58
C ALA A 583 -21.66 -7.46 1.60
N GLY A 584 -21.90 -8.51 2.38
CA GLY A 584 -21.14 -9.75 2.29
C GLY A 584 -21.41 -10.50 0.97
N HIS A 585 -20.82 -11.68 0.80
CA HIS A 585 -20.89 -12.51 -0.43
C HIS A 585 -22.32 -12.87 -0.91
N GLY A 586 -23.36 -12.67 -0.10
CA GLY A 586 -24.76 -12.94 -0.41
C GLY A 586 -25.58 -11.73 -0.89
N GLY A 587 -24.96 -10.55 -1.13
CA GLY A 587 -25.67 -9.33 -1.48
C GLY A 587 -26.34 -8.64 -0.29
N VAL A 588 -27.15 -7.61 -0.56
CA VAL A 588 -27.79 -6.80 0.48
C VAL A 588 -28.91 -7.61 1.16
N SER A 589 -28.83 -7.76 2.49
CA SER A 589 -29.85 -8.43 3.28
C SER A 589 -31.00 -7.48 3.60
N GLY A 590 -32.21 -7.89 3.26
CA GLY A 590 -33.44 -7.19 3.58
C GLY A 590 -34.32 -6.88 2.37
N ARG A 591 -35.64 -7.19 2.50
CA ARG A 591 -36.63 -7.04 1.41
C ARG A 591 -36.72 -5.60 0.88
N TYR A 592 -36.67 -4.62 1.75
CA TYR A 592 -36.80 -3.20 1.38
C TYR A 592 -35.56 -2.65 0.69
N GLU A 593 -34.37 -3.11 1.07
CA GLU A 593 -33.12 -2.70 0.45
C GLU A 593 -32.98 -3.28 -0.96
N LYS A 594 -33.40 -4.53 -1.16
CA LYS A 594 -33.47 -5.16 -2.49
C LYS A 594 -34.48 -4.47 -3.42
N TRP A 595 -35.59 -3.99 -2.88
CA TRP A 595 -36.56 -3.21 -3.65
C TRP A 595 -36.04 -1.82 -4.02
N ARG A 596 -35.32 -1.16 -3.12
CA ARG A 596 -34.66 0.13 -3.39
C ARG A 596 -33.61 -0.01 -4.48
N GLN A 597 -32.83 -1.09 -4.46
CA GLN A 597 -31.86 -1.41 -5.48
C GLN A 597 -32.52 -1.63 -6.84
N ASN A 598 -33.54 -2.47 -6.91
CA ASN A 598 -34.30 -2.70 -8.15
C ASN A 598 -34.94 -1.41 -8.69
N ALA A 599 -35.52 -0.59 -7.82
CA ALA A 599 -36.10 0.69 -8.21
C ALA A 599 -35.05 1.65 -8.82
N PHE A 600 -33.85 1.69 -8.27
CA PHE A 600 -32.73 2.46 -8.80
C PHE A 600 -32.28 1.97 -10.18
N GLU A 601 -32.15 0.65 -10.36
CA GLU A 601 -31.77 0.05 -11.64
C GLU A 601 -32.84 0.28 -12.73
N TYR A 602 -34.13 0.16 -12.37
CA TYR A 602 -35.23 0.47 -13.29
C TYR A 602 -35.29 1.95 -13.65
N ALA A 603 -35.13 2.85 -12.68
CA ALA A 603 -35.13 4.30 -12.91
C ALA A 603 -34.00 4.70 -13.86
N TRP A 604 -32.80 4.15 -13.68
CA TRP A 604 -31.66 4.38 -14.58
C TRP A 604 -31.93 3.85 -15.99
N THR A 605 -32.47 2.62 -16.11
CA THR A 605 -32.80 1.99 -17.39
C THR A 605 -33.86 2.78 -18.16
N ILE A 606 -34.92 3.22 -17.45
CA ILE A 606 -35.99 4.05 -18.05
C ILE A 606 -35.42 5.40 -18.51
N ASN A 607 -34.62 6.06 -17.69
CA ASN A 607 -34.00 7.34 -18.05
C ASN A 607 -33.14 7.22 -19.33
N LYS A 608 -32.36 6.15 -19.44
CA LYS A 608 -31.54 5.88 -20.64
C LYS A 608 -32.37 5.49 -21.87
N ALA A 609 -33.43 4.70 -21.69
CA ALA A 609 -34.31 4.29 -22.76
C ALA A 609 -35.19 5.41 -23.31
N THR A 610 -35.53 6.39 -22.47
CA THR A 610 -36.44 7.49 -22.84
C THR A 610 -35.71 8.79 -23.20
N GLY A 611 -34.40 8.90 -22.98
CA GLY A 611 -33.62 10.11 -23.28
C GLY A 611 -34.02 11.34 -22.43
N LEU A 612 -34.79 11.16 -21.36
CA LEU A 612 -35.17 12.23 -20.45
C LEU A 612 -34.01 12.54 -19.50
N GLU A 613 -33.17 13.49 -19.88
CA GLU A 613 -32.26 14.17 -18.95
C GLU A 613 -33.07 15.10 -18.03
N LYS A 614 -32.99 14.87 -16.73
CA LYS A 614 -33.30 15.86 -15.72
C LYS A 614 -32.07 16.16 -14.90
#